data_0605063f1aba5bd91137c609bc88cb2e
#
_entry.id   0605063f1aba5bd91137c609bc88cb2e
#
_cell.length_a   1.000
_cell.length_b   1.000
_cell.length_c   1.000
_cell.angle_alpha   90.00
_cell.angle_beta   90.00
_cell.angle_gamma   90.00
#
_symmetry.space_group_name_H-M   'P 1'
#
loop_
_entity.id
_entity.type
_entity.pdbx_description
1 polymer ?
#
loop_
_entity_poly.entity_id
_entity_poly.type
_entity_poly.pdbx_seq_one_letter_code
_entity_poly.pdbx_strand_id
1 'polypeptide(L)'
;MTDNLRAPLAFAFMGILLAIVGFTQSWSVSLSIINLCLISSIMAIGVNLQWGYGGLFNAGVMGFTALGGLTAVLVSYDPVYEAWDKAGIGILISAIILILSITLVMFAYRNISSPQFRNTSIVLIIIAALIGINNFYGPSIDVIESINPAKTGFLGGLGLPIVFSWVIAAFVAGLVAWVIGRITLRLRSDYLAIATLGISEIVIAIVKHEDWLSRGVKNVSGLDRPVPYEIELQQSEWFINLVERINYATLNSVQTISSRQELLNDLIIVSSGVFVKLCYVGLFLSVLLLIFYLSHLALNSPWGRMLRAIRDNEVAASAMGKNIFAQHLQIFIIGSAIIGIAGAMLTTLDGQFTPGSYRPLRFTFII
;
A
#
# COMPACT_ATOMS: atom_id res chain seq x y z
N MET A 1 -2.70 -30.70 24.87
CA MET A 1 -1.63 -30.15 24.05
C MET A 1 -1.49 -28.71 24.47
N THR A 2 -0.41 -28.32 25.08
CA THR A 2 -0.21 -26.99 25.65
C THR A 2 -0.25 -25.94 24.55
N ASP A 3 -0.91 -24.79 24.81
CA ASP A 3 -1.11 -23.70 23.84
C ASP A 3 0.21 -23.20 23.22
N ASN A 4 1.32 -23.41 23.91
CA ASN A 4 2.68 -23.07 23.45
C ASN A 4 3.17 -23.85 22.22
N LEU A 5 2.57 -25.00 21.87
CA LEU A 5 3.00 -25.84 20.72
C LEU A 5 2.12 -25.62 19.48
N ARG A 6 0.93 -25.03 19.62
CA ARG A 6 -0.01 -24.85 18.48
C ARG A 6 0.55 -23.90 17.41
N ALA A 7 1.09 -22.75 17.82
CA ALA A 7 1.64 -21.77 16.88
C ALA A 7 2.86 -22.32 16.10
N PRO A 8 3.92 -22.87 16.75
CA PRO A 8 5.05 -23.42 16.00
C PRO A 8 4.67 -24.60 15.10
N LEU A 9 3.69 -25.45 15.51
CA LEU A 9 3.19 -26.53 14.66
C LEU A 9 2.45 -26.01 13.43
N ALA A 10 1.64 -24.95 13.56
CA ALA A 10 0.96 -24.33 12.42
C ALA A 10 1.95 -23.74 11.42
N PHE A 11 2.99 -23.04 11.90
CA PHE A 11 4.05 -22.52 11.03
C PHE A 11 4.86 -23.62 10.36
N ALA A 12 5.20 -24.70 11.10
CA ALA A 12 5.88 -25.85 10.54
C ALA A 12 5.04 -26.54 9.46
N PHE A 13 3.75 -26.72 9.71
CA PHE A 13 2.81 -27.30 8.73
C PHE A 13 2.73 -26.45 7.46
N MET A 14 2.61 -25.12 7.61
CA MET A 14 2.63 -24.19 6.47
C MET A 14 3.95 -24.28 5.69
N GLY A 15 5.09 -24.35 6.39
CA GLY A 15 6.40 -24.53 5.76
C GLY A 15 6.51 -25.83 4.96
N ILE A 16 5.97 -26.93 5.49
CA ILE A 16 5.91 -28.24 4.80
C ILE A 16 5.03 -28.13 3.54
N LEU A 17 3.85 -27.48 3.62
CA LEU A 17 3.00 -27.29 2.45
C LEU A 17 3.69 -26.47 1.36
N LEU A 18 4.39 -25.40 1.72
CA LEU A 18 5.15 -24.58 0.78
C LEU A 18 6.31 -25.38 0.13
N ALA A 19 6.98 -26.23 0.90
CA ALA A 19 8.00 -27.13 0.38
C ALA A 19 7.40 -28.15 -0.61
N ILE A 20 6.25 -28.75 -0.27
CA ILE A 20 5.53 -29.65 -1.18
C ILE A 20 5.20 -28.95 -2.50
N VAL A 21 4.67 -27.74 -2.46
CA VAL A 21 4.40 -26.93 -3.67
C VAL A 21 5.68 -26.69 -4.48
N GLY A 22 6.79 -26.39 -3.80
CA GLY A 22 8.10 -26.20 -4.44
C GLY A 22 8.58 -27.43 -5.21
N PHE A 23 8.39 -28.63 -4.64
CA PHE A 23 8.81 -29.88 -5.27
C PHE A 23 7.82 -30.43 -6.30
N THR A 24 6.51 -30.20 -6.11
CA THR A 24 5.49 -30.77 -7.01
C THR A 24 5.16 -29.87 -8.20
N GLN A 25 5.21 -28.54 -8.03
CA GLN A 25 4.91 -27.58 -9.09
C GLN A 25 6.17 -26.85 -9.56
N SER A 26 6.62 -25.87 -8.78
CA SER A 26 7.88 -25.17 -9.01
C SER A 26 8.27 -24.32 -7.80
N TRP A 27 9.56 -24.13 -7.59
CA TRP A 27 10.08 -23.20 -6.58
C TRP A 27 9.68 -21.75 -6.86
N SER A 28 9.49 -21.39 -8.12
CA SER A 28 8.99 -20.09 -8.54
C SER A 28 7.59 -19.79 -7.99
N VAL A 29 6.67 -20.77 -8.02
CA VAL A 29 5.32 -20.64 -7.45
C VAL A 29 5.37 -20.56 -5.92
N SER A 30 6.13 -21.42 -5.28
CA SER A 30 6.28 -21.42 -3.82
C SER A 30 6.81 -20.08 -3.31
N LEU A 31 7.84 -19.51 -3.93
CA LEU A 31 8.38 -18.20 -3.56
C LEU A 31 7.41 -17.07 -3.81
N SER A 32 6.58 -17.14 -4.86
CA SER A 32 5.51 -16.15 -5.08
C SER A 32 4.49 -16.15 -3.95
N ILE A 33 4.09 -17.34 -3.47
CA ILE A 33 3.19 -17.47 -2.32
C ILE A 33 3.86 -16.92 -1.05
N ILE A 34 5.14 -17.21 -0.82
CA ILE A 34 5.89 -16.68 0.34
C ILE A 34 5.91 -15.15 0.30
N ASN A 35 6.19 -14.53 -0.86
CA ASN A 35 6.18 -13.06 -0.99
C ASN A 35 4.82 -12.45 -0.64
N LEU A 36 3.72 -13.06 -1.12
CA LEU A 36 2.36 -12.62 -0.76
C LEU A 36 2.07 -12.82 0.74
N CYS A 37 2.53 -13.94 1.33
CA CYS A 37 2.39 -14.17 2.78
C CYS A 37 3.14 -13.14 3.61
N LEU A 38 4.35 -12.71 3.20
CA LEU A 38 5.11 -11.68 3.89
C LEU A 38 4.38 -10.32 3.87
N ILE A 39 3.87 -9.92 2.70
CA ILE A 39 3.08 -8.69 2.57
C ILE A 39 1.80 -8.76 3.41
N SER A 40 1.09 -9.89 3.35
CA SER A 40 -0.13 -10.12 4.16
C SER A 40 0.17 -10.10 5.66
N SER A 41 1.32 -10.59 6.08
CA SER A 41 1.76 -10.54 7.48
C SER A 41 1.97 -9.10 7.96
N ILE A 42 2.49 -8.22 7.10
CA ILE A 42 2.62 -6.78 7.41
C ILE A 42 1.23 -6.15 7.55
N MET A 43 0.28 -6.45 6.64
CA MET A 43 -1.11 -5.99 6.78
C MET A 43 -1.74 -6.48 8.08
N ALA A 44 -1.54 -7.77 8.41
CA ALA A 44 -2.06 -8.37 9.63
C ALA A 44 -1.51 -7.71 10.89
N ILE A 45 -0.23 -7.29 10.93
CA ILE A 45 0.34 -6.51 12.03
C ILE A 45 -0.41 -5.17 12.15
N GLY A 46 -0.63 -4.46 11.05
CA GLY A 46 -1.37 -3.18 11.03
C GLY A 46 -2.79 -3.33 11.60
N VAL A 47 -3.52 -4.34 11.15
CA VAL A 47 -4.88 -4.66 11.63
C VAL A 47 -4.85 -5.11 13.10
N ASN A 48 -3.89 -5.94 13.50
CA ASN A 48 -3.77 -6.41 14.87
C ASN A 48 -3.46 -5.26 15.86
N LEU A 49 -2.69 -4.26 15.44
CA LEU A 49 -2.50 -3.05 16.24
C LEU A 49 -3.82 -2.33 16.48
N GLN A 50 -4.62 -2.15 15.44
CA GLN A 50 -5.92 -1.46 15.53
C GLN A 50 -6.94 -2.29 16.33
N TRP A 51 -7.17 -3.52 15.94
CA TRP A 51 -8.21 -4.38 16.53
C TRP A 51 -7.72 -5.10 17.78
N GLY A 52 -6.59 -5.80 17.70
CA GLY A 52 -6.08 -6.61 18.81
C GLY A 52 -5.67 -5.80 20.02
N TYR A 53 -5.04 -4.65 19.83
CA TYR A 53 -4.56 -3.80 20.92
C TYR A 53 -5.39 -2.55 21.16
N GLY A 54 -5.94 -1.94 20.10
CA GLY A 54 -6.76 -0.75 20.19
C GLY A 54 -8.25 -1.00 20.37
N GLY A 55 -8.74 -2.23 20.13
CA GLY A 55 -10.17 -2.54 20.13
C GLY A 55 -10.97 -1.93 18.97
N LEU A 56 -10.27 -1.39 17.94
CA LEU A 56 -10.89 -0.70 16.82
C LEU A 56 -11.02 -1.64 15.62
N PHE A 57 -12.21 -2.09 15.32
CA PHE A 57 -12.46 -2.92 14.15
C PHE A 57 -12.52 -2.08 12.88
N ASN A 58 -11.44 -2.06 12.13
CA ASN A 58 -11.33 -1.38 10.84
C ASN A 58 -11.57 -2.37 9.68
N ALA A 59 -12.73 -2.29 9.05
CA ALA A 59 -13.06 -3.09 7.87
C ALA A 59 -12.55 -2.47 6.55
N GLY A 60 -12.00 -1.26 6.60
CA GLY A 60 -11.56 -0.49 5.44
C GLY A 60 -10.10 -0.71 5.03
N VAL A 61 -9.52 -1.86 5.32
CA VAL A 61 -8.11 -2.19 5.04
C VAL A 61 -7.76 -1.99 3.57
N MET A 62 -8.66 -2.40 2.67
CA MET A 62 -8.46 -2.30 1.23
C MET A 62 -8.23 -0.88 0.71
N GLY A 63 -8.88 0.12 1.32
CA GLY A 63 -8.70 1.52 0.92
C GLY A 63 -7.30 2.02 1.23
N PHE A 64 -6.77 1.68 2.41
CA PHE A 64 -5.40 2.03 2.78
C PHE A 64 -4.36 1.27 1.95
N THR A 65 -4.66 0.01 1.60
CA THR A 65 -3.81 -0.77 0.68
C THR A 65 -3.80 -0.15 -0.72
N ALA A 66 -4.97 0.27 -1.23
CA ALA A 66 -5.08 0.93 -2.53
C ALA A 66 -4.33 2.29 -2.54
N LEU A 67 -4.42 3.07 -1.46
CA LEU A 67 -3.65 4.31 -1.31
C LEU A 67 -2.13 4.04 -1.32
N GLY A 68 -1.69 2.97 -0.67
CA GLY A 68 -0.30 2.54 -0.73
C GLY A 68 0.14 2.21 -2.16
N GLY A 69 -0.66 1.43 -2.88
CA GLY A 69 -0.40 1.09 -4.28
C GLY A 69 -0.41 2.30 -5.21
N LEU A 70 -1.37 3.21 -5.05
CA LEU A 70 -1.41 4.48 -5.76
C LEU A 70 -0.14 5.32 -5.49
N THR A 71 0.28 5.39 -4.23
CA THR A 71 1.50 6.13 -3.86
C THR A 71 2.74 5.53 -4.52
N ALA A 72 2.80 4.19 -4.68
CA ALA A 72 3.89 3.55 -5.41
C ALA A 72 3.96 4.03 -6.86
N VAL A 73 2.82 4.18 -7.55
CA VAL A 73 2.77 4.75 -8.91
C VAL A 73 3.20 6.21 -8.92
N LEU A 74 2.62 7.05 -8.07
CA LEU A 74 2.88 8.50 -8.05
C LEU A 74 4.33 8.85 -7.68
N VAL A 75 5.03 7.96 -6.98
CA VAL A 75 6.42 8.19 -6.56
C VAL A 75 7.41 7.61 -7.57
N SER A 76 7.15 6.40 -8.09
CA SER A 76 8.18 5.67 -8.85
C SER A 76 7.98 5.68 -10.37
N TYR A 77 6.79 5.97 -10.87
CA TYR A 77 6.61 6.09 -12.31
C TYR A 77 7.31 7.34 -12.85
N ASP A 78 7.83 7.28 -14.07
CA ASP A 78 8.44 8.44 -14.70
C ASP A 78 7.41 9.55 -14.95
N PRO A 79 7.77 10.83 -14.76
CA PRO A 79 6.88 11.94 -15.04
C PRO A 79 6.57 12.03 -16.55
N VAL A 80 5.29 12.20 -16.87
CA VAL A 80 4.85 12.44 -18.24
C VAL A 80 4.97 13.94 -18.53
N TYR A 81 6.16 14.38 -18.96
CA TYR A 81 6.48 15.81 -19.18
C TYR A 81 5.47 16.50 -20.08
N GLU A 82 4.99 15.84 -21.15
CA GLU A 82 4.01 16.42 -22.06
C GLU A 82 2.67 16.75 -21.37
N ALA A 83 2.25 15.95 -20.39
CA ALA A 83 1.04 16.20 -19.60
C ALA A 83 1.25 17.36 -18.63
N TRP A 84 2.43 17.45 -18.01
CA TRP A 84 2.79 18.55 -17.13
C TRP A 84 2.89 19.89 -17.87
N ASP A 85 3.51 19.92 -19.04
CA ASP A 85 3.68 21.14 -19.85
C ASP A 85 2.34 21.72 -20.32
N LYS A 86 1.39 20.82 -20.73
CA LYS A 86 0.12 21.26 -21.28
C LYS A 86 -0.94 21.58 -20.21
N ALA A 87 -0.99 20.83 -19.14
CA ALA A 87 -2.09 20.88 -18.17
C ALA A 87 -1.65 20.99 -16.69
N GLY A 88 -0.37 20.86 -16.38
CA GLY A 88 0.13 20.88 -15.00
C GLY A 88 -0.20 22.17 -14.25
N ILE A 89 -0.16 23.32 -14.94
CA ILE A 89 -0.51 24.64 -14.34
C ILE A 89 -1.96 24.65 -13.88
N GLY A 90 -2.90 24.12 -14.66
CA GLY A 90 -4.31 24.11 -14.30
C GLY A 90 -4.61 23.20 -13.09
N ILE A 91 -3.92 22.05 -13.00
CA ILE A 91 -4.00 21.17 -11.83
C ILE A 91 -3.44 21.87 -10.57
N LEU A 92 -2.28 22.53 -10.69
CA LEU A 92 -1.68 23.27 -9.57
C LEU A 92 -2.59 24.42 -9.10
N ILE A 93 -3.18 25.19 -10.01
CA ILE A 93 -4.14 26.25 -9.67
C ILE A 93 -5.34 25.67 -8.94
N SER A 94 -5.89 24.55 -9.42
CA SER A 94 -7.03 23.89 -8.79
C SER A 94 -6.70 23.40 -7.36
N ALA A 95 -5.51 22.86 -7.16
CA ALA A 95 -5.02 22.44 -5.84
C ALA A 95 -4.85 23.66 -4.90
N ILE A 96 -4.33 24.79 -5.41
CA ILE A 96 -4.19 26.02 -4.63
C ILE A 96 -5.57 26.56 -4.24
N ILE A 97 -6.54 26.59 -5.16
CA ILE A 97 -7.92 27.01 -4.87
C ILE A 97 -8.54 26.14 -3.78
N LEU A 98 -8.33 24.81 -3.84
CA LEU A 98 -8.82 23.87 -2.83
C LEU A 98 -8.21 24.17 -1.45
N ILE A 99 -6.90 24.31 -1.36
CA ILE A 99 -6.19 24.61 -0.10
C ILE A 99 -6.66 25.98 0.45
N LEU A 100 -6.77 26.99 -0.42
CA LEU A 100 -7.22 28.33 -0.04
C LEU A 100 -8.66 28.30 0.47
N SER A 101 -9.54 27.55 -0.19
CA SER A 101 -10.94 27.43 0.25
C SER A 101 -11.06 26.78 1.62
N ILE A 102 -10.30 25.72 1.88
CA ILE A 102 -10.28 25.04 3.19
C ILE A 102 -9.78 26.00 4.28
N THR A 103 -8.71 26.75 4.00
CA THR A 103 -8.17 27.73 4.96
C THR A 103 -9.13 28.87 5.22
N LEU A 104 -9.82 29.38 4.19
CA LEU A 104 -10.84 30.41 4.33
C LEU A 104 -12.06 29.91 5.12
N VAL A 105 -12.53 28.70 4.89
CA VAL A 105 -13.61 28.07 5.66
C VAL A 105 -13.22 27.95 7.13
N MET A 106 -12.00 27.46 7.42
CA MET A 106 -11.51 27.40 8.80
C MET A 106 -11.39 28.77 9.46
N PHE A 107 -10.94 29.78 8.73
CA PHE A 107 -10.84 31.15 9.20
C PHE A 107 -12.23 31.75 9.48
N ALA A 108 -13.19 31.57 8.56
CA ALA A 108 -14.57 32.02 8.74
C ALA A 108 -15.21 31.34 9.97
N TYR A 109 -14.98 30.03 10.15
CA TYR A 109 -15.53 29.31 11.29
C TYR A 109 -14.97 29.80 12.64
N ARG A 110 -13.71 30.22 12.68
CA ARG A 110 -13.03 30.65 13.92
C ARG A 110 -13.35 32.14 14.26
N ASN A 111 -13.44 33.00 13.26
CA ASN A 111 -13.46 34.45 13.48
C ASN A 111 -14.86 35.11 13.36
N ILE A 112 -15.84 34.45 12.71
CA ILE A 112 -17.17 35.00 12.53
C ILE A 112 -18.07 34.51 13.69
N SER A 113 -18.46 35.44 14.57
CA SER A 113 -19.27 35.13 15.76
C SER A 113 -20.74 34.90 15.44
N SER A 114 -21.30 35.61 14.42
CA SER A 114 -22.69 35.44 14.02
C SER A 114 -22.92 34.14 13.24
N PRO A 115 -23.79 33.22 13.74
CA PRO A 115 -24.01 31.93 13.07
C PRO A 115 -24.58 32.06 11.66
N GLN A 116 -25.48 33.01 11.41
CA GLN A 116 -26.08 33.20 10.10
C GLN A 116 -25.05 33.73 9.09
N PHE A 117 -24.28 34.75 9.46
CA PHE A 117 -23.26 35.34 8.59
C PHE A 117 -22.13 34.35 8.32
N ARG A 118 -21.72 33.58 9.34
CA ARG A 118 -20.74 32.51 9.20
C ARG A 118 -21.18 31.45 8.20
N ASN A 119 -22.39 30.88 8.34
CA ASN A 119 -22.89 29.85 7.46
C ASN A 119 -23.04 30.34 6.01
N THR A 120 -23.54 31.59 5.82
CA THR A 120 -23.65 32.20 4.48
C THR A 120 -22.25 32.38 3.85
N SER A 121 -21.27 32.86 4.61
CA SER A 121 -19.89 33.02 4.13
C SER A 121 -19.26 31.68 3.74
N ILE A 122 -19.45 30.63 4.54
CA ILE A 122 -18.95 29.29 4.23
C ILE A 122 -19.58 28.77 2.94
N VAL A 123 -20.89 28.90 2.76
CA VAL A 123 -21.57 28.46 1.53
C VAL A 123 -21.05 29.24 0.31
N LEU A 124 -20.85 30.53 0.41
CA LEU A 124 -20.29 31.33 -0.69
C LEU A 124 -18.86 30.94 -1.03
N ILE A 125 -18.01 30.68 -0.03
CA ILE A 125 -16.65 30.21 -0.24
C ILE A 125 -16.65 28.85 -0.97
N ILE A 126 -17.52 27.94 -0.55
CA ILE A 126 -17.63 26.60 -1.19
C ILE A 126 -18.10 26.73 -2.65
N ILE A 127 -19.13 27.56 -2.92
CA ILE A 127 -19.62 27.76 -4.29
C ILE A 127 -18.55 28.41 -5.17
N ALA A 128 -17.85 29.41 -4.68
CA ALA A 128 -16.77 30.08 -5.41
C ALA A 128 -15.60 29.09 -5.69
N ALA A 129 -15.26 28.26 -4.71
CA ALA A 129 -14.25 27.23 -4.86
C ALA A 129 -14.65 26.18 -5.91
N LEU A 130 -15.89 25.70 -5.89
CA LEU A 130 -16.38 24.72 -6.87
C LEU A 130 -16.35 25.29 -8.30
N ILE A 131 -16.78 26.53 -8.49
CA ILE A 131 -16.71 27.19 -9.80
C ILE A 131 -15.25 27.38 -10.23
N GLY A 132 -14.38 27.85 -9.33
CA GLY A 132 -12.97 28.04 -9.62
C GLY A 132 -12.26 26.74 -9.97
N ILE A 133 -12.47 25.68 -9.19
CA ILE A 133 -11.91 24.37 -9.46
C ILE A 133 -12.42 23.83 -10.81
N ASN A 134 -13.71 23.87 -11.08
CA ASN A 134 -14.28 23.34 -12.32
C ASN A 134 -13.71 24.04 -13.57
N ASN A 135 -13.43 25.33 -13.51
CA ASN A 135 -12.89 26.10 -14.65
C ASN A 135 -11.44 25.74 -15.00
N PHE A 136 -10.64 25.29 -14.04
CA PHE A 136 -9.24 24.95 -14.28
C PHE A 136 -9.01 23.42 -14.31
N TYR A 137 -9.72 22.68 -13.48
CA TYR A 137 -9.56 21.24 -13.33
C TYR A 137 -10.12 20.47 -14.54
N GLY A 138 -11.37 20.71 -14.94
CA GLY A 138 -12.02 20.00 -16.05
C GLY A 138 -11.21 20.08 -17.35
N PRO A 139 -10.93 21.28 -17.90
CA PRO A 139 -10.13 21.38 -19.12
C PRO A 139 -8.73 20.78 -19.03
N SER A 140 -8.11 20.80 -17.83
CA SER A 140 -6.79 20.21 -17.63
C SER A 140 -6.85 18.69 -17.67
N ILE A 141 -7.88 18.07 -17.10
CA ILE A 141 -8.08 16.63 -17.16
C ILE A 141 -8.29 16.18 -18.61
N ASP A 142 -9.19 16.85 -19.34
CA ASP A 142 -9.48 16.50 -20.74
C ASP A 142 -8.20 16.51 -21.59
N VAL A 143 -7.32 17.49 -21.37
CA VAL A 143 -6.02 17.56 -22.05
C VAL A 143 -5.09 16.40 -21.64
N ILE A 144 -4.96 16.11 -20.33
CA ILE A 144 -4.11 15.01 -19.84
C ILE A 144 -4.56 13.67 -20.40
N GLU A 145 -5.86 13.39 -20.35
CA GLU A 145 -6.43 12.13 -20.81
C GLU A 145 -6.35 11.97 -22.33
N SER A 146 -6.32 13.07 -23.10
CA SER A 146 -6.14 13.06 -24.55
C SER A 146 -4.71 12.72 -24.98
N ILE A 147 -3.70 12.89 -24.10
CA ILE A 147 -2.29 12.61 -24.39
C ILE A 147 -2.07 11.09 -24.37
N ASN A 148 -2.06 10.47 -25.54
CA ASN A 148 -1.82 9.05 -25.73
C ASN A 148 -2.63 8.15 -24.74
N PRO A 149 -3.99 8.10 -24.86
CA PRO A 149 -4.86 7.41 -23.91
C PRO A 149 -4.53 5.93 -23.72
N ALA A 150 -3.89 5.31 -24.71
CA ALA A 150 -3.50 3.91 -24.67
C ALA A 150 -2.29 3.65 -23.75
N LYS A 151 -1.37 4.61 -23.60
CA LYS A 151 -0.09 4.40 -22.91
C LYS A 151 0.14 5.32 -21.72
N THR A 152 -0.15 6.60 -21.85
CA THR A 152 0.24 7.63 -20.85
C THR A 152 -0.94 8.40 -20.30
N GLY A 153 -2.06 8.60 -20.72
CA GLY A 153 -3.23 9.40 -20.29
C GLY A 153 -3.35 9.77 -18.80
N PHE A 154 -2.22 10.09 -18.11
CA PHE A 154 -2.12 10.51 -16.72
C PHE A 154 -0.83 11.33 -16.49
N LEU A 155 -0.68 11.96 -15.33
CA LEU A 155 0.46 12.84 -15.01
C LEU A 155 1.80 12.10 -14.84
N GLY A 156 1.78 10.80 -14.60
CA GLY A 156 2.96 10.05 -14.20
C GLY A 156 3.30 10.25 -12.72
N GLY A 157 4.53 9.93 -12.37
CA GLY A 157 5.05 10.01 -11.00
C GLY A 157 6.25 10.96 -10.89
N LEU A 158 7.03 10.76 -9.83
CA LEU A 158 8.23 11.55 -9.55
C LEU A 158 9.53 10.94 -10.10
N GLY A 159 9.48 9.71 -10.64
CA GLY A 159 10.67 8.99 -11.12
C GLY A 159 11.66 8.61 -10.02
N LEU A 160 11.20 8.46 -8.76
CA LEU A 160 12.04 8.10 -7.63
C LEU A 160 12.11 6.58 -7.47
N PRO A 161 13.22 6.03 -6.92
CA PRO A 161 13.30 4.60 -6.63
C PRO A 161 12.11 4.11 -5.81
N ILE A 162 11.51 2.99 -6.22
CA ILE A 162 10.24 2.49 -5.68
C ILE A 162 10.28 2.23 -4.15
N VAL A 163 11.44 1.97 -3.58
CA VAL A 163 11.60 1.76 -2.13
C VAL A 163 11.20 3.00 -1.32
N PHE A 164 11.44 4.21 -1.87
CA PHE A 164 10.99 5.45 -1.22
C PHE A 164 9.46 5.56 -1.18
N SER A 165 8.77 4.95 -2.15
CA SER A 165 7.31 4.95 -2.16
C SER A 165 6.71 4.27 -0.93
N TRP A 166 7.39 3.29 -0.34
CA TRP A 166 6.90 2.59 0.86
C TRP A 166 6.81 3.51 2.08
N VAL A 167 7.84 4.35 2.25
CA VAL A 167 7.86 5.35 3.33
C VAL A 167 6.80 6.43 3.09
N ILE A 168 6.71 6.93 1.85
CA ILE A 168 5.73 7.95 1.47
C ILE A 168 4.30 7.38 1.59
N ALA A 169 4.09 6.10 1.24
CA ALA A 169 2.81 5.41 1.40
C ALA A 169 2.36 5.34 2.87
N ALA A 170 3.31 5.13 3.80
CA ALA A 170 2.99 5.20 5.23
C ALA A 170 2.46 6.59 5.63
N PHE A 171 3.08 7.66 5.14
CA PHE A 171 2.64 9.03 5.42
C PHE A 171 1.30 9.35 4.78
N VAL A 172 1.09 8.99 3.52
CA VAL A 172 -0.17 9.23 2.79
C VAL A 172 -1.32 8.47 3.45
N ALA A 173 -1.14 7.16 3.69
CA ALA A 173 -2.14 6.33 4.37
C ALA A 173 -2.40 6.84 5.81
N GLY A 174 -1.35 7.24 6.54
CA GLY A 174 -1.48 7.82 7.87
C GLY A 174 -2.22 9.15 7.89
N LEU A 175 -1.98 10.02 6.90
CA LEU A 175 -2.67 11.30 6.77
C LEU A 175 -4.15 11.10 6.46
N VAL A 176 -4.48 10.21 5.52
CA VAL A 176 -5.88 9.86 5.20
C VAL A 176 -6.55 9.21 6.41
N ALA A 177 -5.85 8.34 7.13
CA ALA A 177 -6.33 7.74 8.37
C ALA A 177 -6.59 8.79 9.46
N TRP A 178 -5.76 9.82 9.55
CA TRP A 178 -5.99 10.93 10.48
C TRP A 178 -7.29 11.68 10.18
N VAL A 179 -7.58 11.96 8.90
CA VAL A 179 -8.83 12.60 8.48
C VAL A 179 -10.02 11.70 8.78
N ILE A 180 -9.97 10.43 8.33
CA ILE A 180 -11.04 9.45 8.52
C ILE A 180 -11.28 9.21 10.02
N GLY A 181 -10.22 9.00 10.79
CA GLY A 181 -10.29 8.74 12.22
C GLY A 181 -10.94 9.87 13.01
N ARG A 182 -10.71 11.14 12.63
CA ARG A 182 -11.40 12.28 13.28
C ARG A 182 -12.91 12.27 13.10
N ILE A 183 -13.39 11.68 12.01
CA ILE A 183 -14.82 11.59 11.69
C ILE A 183 -15.42 10.34 12.32
N THR A 184 -14.74 9.19 12.15
CA THR A 184 -15.33 7.86 12.42
C THR A 184 -15.11 7.35 13.84
N LEU A 185 -14.00 7.71 14.52
CA LEU A 185 -13.69 7.18 15.86
C LEU A 185 -14.63 7.66 16.99
N ARG A 186 -15.57 8.53 16.68
CA ARG A 186 -16.66 8.91 17.61
C ARG A 186 -17.86 7.94 17.53
N LEU A 187 -17.86 7.05 16.55
CA LEU A 187 -18.90 6.06 16.36
C LEU A 187 -18.66 4.85 17.28
N ARG A 188 -19.73 4.12 17.61
CA ARG A 188 -19.62 2.82 18.28
C ARG A 188 -18.91 1.82 17.36
N SER A 189 -18.28 0.80 17.94
CA SER A 189 -17.45 -0.18 17.22
C SER A 189 -18.09 -0.76 15.95
N ASP A 190 -19.38 -1.14 16.02
CA ASP A 190 -20.09 -1.73 14.89
C ASP A 190 -20.29 -0.72 13.74
N TYR A 191 -20.63 0.53 14.08
CA TYR A 191 -20.77 1.62 13.11
C TYR A 191 -19.42 2.05 12.55
N LEU A 192 -18.36 1.94 13.35
CA LEU A 192 -16.98 2.20 12.88
C LEU A 192 -16.61 1.26 11.74
N ALA A 193 -16.89 -0.04 11.87
CA ALA A 193 -16.61 -1.03 10.84
C ALA A 193 -17.32 -0.71 9.52
N ILE A 194 -18.64 -0.40 9.59
CA ILE A 194 -19.42 -0.04 8.41
C ILE A 194 -18.94 1.27 7.78
N ALA A 195 -18.63 2.28 8.60
CA ALA A 195 -18.15 3.57 8.14
C ALA A 195 -16.76 3.44 7.46
N THR A 196 -15.83 2.69 8.04
CA THR A 196 -14.51 2.47 7.45
C THR A 196 -14.58 1.69 6.14
N LEU A 197 -15.47 0.70 6.06
CA LEU A 197 -15.73 -0.02 4.81
C LEU A 197 -16.28 0.91 3.73
N GLY A 198 -17.31 1.70 4.04
CA GLY A 198 -17.92 2.65 3.09
C GLY A 198 -16.92 3.71 2.61
N ILE A 199 -16.11 4.27 3.52
CA ILE A 199 -15.08 5.25 3.15
C ILE A 199 -14.00 4.62 2.26
N SER A 200 -13.63 3.38 2.53
CA SER A 200 -12.66 2.66 1.69
C SER A 200 -13.18 2.42 0.28
N GLU A 201 -14.46 2.11 0.13
CA GLU A 201 -15.10 2.02 -1.20
C GLU A 201 -15.09 3.38 -1.92
N ILE A 202 -15.33 4.49 -1.20
CA ILE A 202 -15.22 5.84 -1.78
C ILE A 202 -13.80 6.11 -2.24
N VAL A 203 -12.77 5.78 -1.44
CA VAL A 203 -11.36 5.93 -1.83
C VAL A 203 -11.06 5.14 -3.11
N ILE A 204 -11.49 3.89 -3.17
CA ILE A 204 -11.27 3.05 -4.36
C ILE A 204 -12.06 3.59 -5.56
N ALA A 205 -13.27 4.07 -5.35
CA ALA A 205 -14.07 4.68 -6.42
C ALA A 205 -13.37 5.93 -6.99
N ILE A 206 -12.81 6.79 -6.15
CA ILE A 206 -12.02 7.94 -6.60
C ILE A 206 -10.83 7.47 -7.44
N VAL A 207 -10.04 6.52 -6.95
CA VAL A 207 -8.87 6.00 -7.66
C VAL A 207 -9.25 5.35 -9.01
N LYS A 208 -10.45 4.75 -9.12
CA LYS A 208 -10.95 4.15 -10.35
C LYS A 208 -11.47 5.15 -11.38
N HIS A 209 -12.00 6.28 -10.94
CA HIS A 209 -12.65 7.25 -11.83
C HIS A 209 -11.76 8.43 -12.19
N GLU A 210 -10.66 8.64 -11.47
CA GLU A 210 -9.70 9.72 -11.73
C GLU A 210 -8.57 9.20 -12.65
N ASP A 211 -8.82 9.14 -13.97
CA ASP A 211 -7.88 8.63 -14.97
C ASP A 211 -6.57 9.44 -15.00
N TRP A 212 -6.64 10.76 -14.84
CA TRP A 212 -5.48 11.65 -14.82
C TRP A 212 -4.47 11.35 -13.71
N LEU A 213 -4.91 10.73 -12.63
CA LEU A 213 -4.08 10.43 -11.44
C LEU A 213 -3.33 9.09 -11.59
N SER A 214 -4.02 8.04 -12.02
CA SER A 214 -3.50 6.66 -12.07
C SER A 214 -4.07 5.82 -13.20
N ARG A 215 -4.49 6.42 -14.29
CA ARG A 215 -5.19 5.80 -15.40
C ARG A 215 -6.52 5.13 -15.04
N GLY A 216 -7.08 5.46 -13.87
CA GLY A 216 -8.38 4.97 -13.44
C GLY A 216 -8.51 3.44 -13.48
N VAL A 217 -9.47 2.93 -14.25
CA VAL A 217 -9.71 1.49 -14.39
C VAL A 217 -8.61 0.77 -15.20
N LYS A 218 -7.83 1.51 -15.99
CA LYS A 218 -6.73 0.98 -16.79
C LYS A 218 -5.54 0.69 -15.87
N ASN A 219 -4.80 -0.38 -16.16
CA ASN A 219 -3.62 -0.73 -15.36
C ASN A 219 -2.45 0.22 -15.65
N VAL A 220 -1.73 0.61 -14.62
CA VAL A 220 -0.40 1.20 -14.78
C VAL A 220 0.62 0.07 -14.67
N SER A 221 1.36 -0.20 -15.73
CA SER A 221 2.40 -1.23 -15.81
C SER A 221 3.75 -0.59 -16.11
N GLY A 222 4.84 -1.32 -15.84
CA GLY A 222 6.19 -0.85 -16.13
C GLY A 222 6.78 -0.04 -14.98
N LEU A 223 6.37 -0.32 -13.73
CA LEU A 223 7.02 0.22 -12.55
C LEU A 223 8.40 -0.39 -12.39
N ASP A 224 9.39 0.42 -12.06
CA ASP A 224 10.74 -0.03 -11.79
C ASP A 224 10.77 -1.00 -10.61
N ARG A 225 11.65 -2.00 -10.68
CA ARG A 225 11.79 -3.02 -9.65
C ARG A 225 13.00 -2.73 -8.78
N PRO A 226 12.92 -2.94 -7.44
CA PRO A 226 14.05 -2.76 -6.53
C PRO A 226 15.02 -3.96 -6.55
N VAL A 227 14.80 -4.93 -7.43
CA VAL A 227 15.58 -6.15 -7.60
C VAL A 227 16.06 -6.26 -9.04
N PRO A 228 17.15 -6.98 -9.31
CA PRO A 228 17.68 -7.14 -10.66
C PRO A 228 16.63 -7.73 -11.61
N TYR A 229 16.68 -7.35 -12.88
CA TYR A 229 15.82 -7.95 -13.90
C TYR A 229 16.34 -9.33 -14.30
N GLU A 230 15.43 -10.26 -14.59
CA GLU A 230 15.77 -11.61 -15.03
C GLU A 230 16.71 -11.60 -16.25
N ILE A 231 16.48 -10.68 -17.20
CA ILE A 231 17.29 -10.53 -18.43
C ILE A 231 18.74 -10.13 -18.09
N GLU A 232 18.94 -9.24 -17.12
CA GLU A 232 20.28 -8.81 -16.70
C GLU A 232 21.04 -9.96 -16.04
N LEU A 233 20.35 -10.78 -15.23
CA LEU A 233 20.94 -11.96 -14.61
C LEU A 233 21.32 -13.01 -15.65
N GLN A 234 20.48 -13.23 -16.66
CA GLN A 234 20.72 -14.20 -17.73
C GLN A 234 21.94 -13.82 -18.60
N GLN A 235 22.33 -12.55 -18.63
CA GLN A 235 23.48 -12.05 -19.36
C GLN A 235 24.75 -11.92 -18.48
N SER A 236 24.62 -12.03 -17.16
CA SER A 236 25.72 -11.83 -16.22
C SER A 236 26.57 -13.10 -16.05
N GLU A 237 27.89 -13.00 -16.29
CA GLU A 237 28.82 -14.13 -16.17
C GLU A 237 28.82 -14.76 -14.78
N TRP A 238 28.76 -13.95 -13.72
CA TRP A 238 28.75 -14.46 -12.35
C TRP A 238 27.55 -15.35 -12.07
N PHE A 239 26.34 -14.97 -12.61
CA PHE A 239 25.13 -15.72 -12.42
C PHE A 239 25.15 -17.03 -13.24
N ILE A 240 25.60 -16.98 -14.51
CA ILE A 240 25.76 -18.14 -15.38
C ILE A 240 26.69 -19.16 -14.71
N ASN A 241 27.84 -18.73 -14.21
CA ASN A 241 28.81 -19.57 -13.50
C ASN A 241 28.21 -20.16 -12.21
N LEU A 242 27.38 -19.42 -11.49
CA LEU A 242 26.70 -19.90 -10.30
C LEU A 242 25.71 -21.03 -10.65
N VAL A 243 24.88 -20.83 -11.68
CA VAL A 243 23.91 -21.84 -12.16
C VAL A 243 24.64 -23.09 -12.66
N GLU A 244 25.74 -22.93 -13.41
CA GLU A 244 26.56 -24.06 -13.89
C GLU A 244 27.16 -24.87 -12.73
N ARG A 245 27.65 -24.20 -11.69
CA ARG A 245 28.18 -24.87 -10.49
C ARG A 245 27.11 -25.64 -9.72
N ILE A 246 25.95 -25.04 -9.50
CA ILE A 246 24.85 -25.68 -8.77
C ILE A 246 24.32 -26.90 -9.52
N ASN A 247 24.26 -26.83 -10.85
CA ASN A 247 23.68 -27.86 -11.70
C ASN A 247 24.77 -28.75 -12.38
N TYR A 248 26.01 -28.73 -11.88
CA TYR A 248 27.13 -29.42 -12.48
C TYR A 248 26.87 -30.92 -12.72
N ALA A 249 26.25 -31.62 -11.76
CA ALA A 249 25.91 -33.03 -11.88
C ALA A 249 24.91 -33.31 -13.00
N THR A 250 23.89 -32.47 -13.13
CA THR A 250 22.84 -32.56 -14.16
C THR A 250 23.40 -32.26 -15.55
N LEU A 251 24.24 -31.23 -15.67
CA LEU A 251 24.88 -30.85 -16.94
C LEU A 251 25.86 -31.89 -17.46
N ASN A 252 26.57 -32.59 -16.57
CA ASN A 252 27.50 -33.68 -16.94
C ASN A 252 26.82 -35.01 -17.29
N SER A 253 25.53 -35.17 -16.97
CA SER A 253 24.79 -36.38 -17.39
C SER A 253 24.42 -36.33 -18.88
N VAL A 254 24.51 -35.18 -19.55
CA VAL A 254 24.21 -35.01 -20.97
C VAL A 254 25.49 -35.12 -21.79
N GLN A 255 25.50 -36.07 -22.73
CA GLN A 255 26.71 -36.41 -23.51
C GLN A 255 26.93 -35.47 -24.73
N THR A 256 25.85 -34.82 -25.24
CA THR A 256 25.94 -33.99 -26.44
C THR A 256 26.15 -32.54 -26.09
N ILE A 257 27.11 -31.84 -26.70
CA ILE A 257 27.44 -30.45 -26.43
C ILE A 257 26.25 -29.51 -26.71
N SER A 258 25.53 -29.72 -27.80
CA SER A 258 24.34 -28.96 -28.15
C SER A 258 23.22 -29.07 -27.12
N SER A 259 22.90 -30.27 -26.67
CA SER A 259 21.88 -30.55 -25.67
C SER A 259 22.28 -30.04 -24.29
N ARG A 260 23.59 -30.02 -23.97
CA ARG A 260 24.12 -29.44 -22.73
C ARG A 260 23.91 -27.91 -22.73
N GLN A 261 24.15 -27.25 -23.87
CA GLN A 261 24.00 -25.80 -24.01
C GLN A 261 22.53 -25.37 -23.92
N GLU A 262 21.64 -26.15 -24.52
CA GLU A 262 20.20 -25.95 -24.47
C GLU A 262 19.67 -26.11 -23.04
N LEU A 263 20.07 -27.20 -22.35
CA LEU A 263 19.77 -27.43 -20.94
C LEU A 263 20.29 -26.31 -20.03
N LEU A 264 21.52 -25.82 -20.26
CA LEU A 264 22.09 -24.73 -19.49
C LEU A 264 21.26 -23.45 -19.65
N ASN A 265 20.85 -23.11 -20.87
CA ASN A 265 20.00 -21.93 -21.11
C ASN A 265 18.65 -22.06 -20.40
N ASP A 266 18.00 -23.22 -20.43
CA ASP A 266 16.76 -23.45 -19.73
C ASP A 266 16.94 -23.31 -18.21
N LEU A 267 18.02 -23.87 -17.65
CA LEU A 267 18.36 -23.74 -16.24
C LEU A 267 18.62 -22.28 -15.84
N ILE A 268 19.28 -21.49 -16.68
CA ILE A 268 19.51 -20.07 -16.45
C ILE A 268 18.19 -19.30 -16.40
N ILE A 269 17.26 -19.55 -17.33
CA ILE A 269 15.95 -18.90 -17.37
C ILE A 269 15.15 -19.24 -16.11
N VAL A 270 15.08 -20.52 -15.74
CA VAL A 270 14.33 -20.92 -14.54
C VAL A 270 14.97 -20.37 -13.27
N SER A 271 16.30 -20.46 -13.16
CA SER A 271 17.04 -20.00 -11.98
C SER A 271 16.99 -18.48 -11.81
N SER A 272 16.98 -17.70 -12.90
CA SER A 272 16.88 -16.24 -12.82
C SER A 272 15.54 -15.79 -12.20
N GLY A 273 14.43 -16.42 -12.59
CA GLY A 273 13.12 -16.14 -12.00
C GLY A 273 13.02 -16.55 -10.53
N VAL A 274 13.66 -17.66 -10.14
CA VAL A 274 13.73 -18.11 -8.73
C VAL A 274 14.58 -17.12 -7.91
N PHE A 275 15.74 -16.71 -8.44
CA PHE A 275 16.64 -15.77 -7.75
C PHE A 275 16.00 -14.41 -7.51
N VAL A 276 15.33 -13.83 -8.51
CA VAL A 276 14.61 -12.56 -8.36
C VAL A 276 13.55 -12.65 -7.27
N LYS A 277 12.76 -13.74 -7.24
CA LYS A 277 11.76 -13.94 -6.19
C LYS A 277 12.37 -14.13 -4.81
N LEU A 278 13.54 -14.74 -4.72
CA LEU A 278 14.30 -14.87 -3.48
C LEU A 278 14.80 -13.47 -2.99
N CYS A 279 15.24 -12.61 -3.89
CA CYS A 279 15.59 -11.23 -3.55
C CYS A 279 14.39 -10.48 -2.98
N TYR A 280 13.19 -10.64 -3.55
CA TYR A 280 11.96 -10.08 -2.98
C TYR A 280 11.66 -10.64 -1.59
N VAL A 281 11.81 -11.97 -1.38
CA VAL A 281 11.65 -12.58 -0.04
C VAL A 281 12.57 -11.91 0.96
N GLY A 282 13.86 -11.76 0.65
CA GLY A 282 14.83 -11.10 1.52
C GLY A 282 14.45 -9.66 1.85
N LEU A 283 14.05 -8.91 0.83
CA LEU A 283 13.63 -7.51 0.97
C LEU A 283 12.37 -7.37 1.83
N PHE A 284 11.33 -8.14 1.53
CA PHE A 284 10.05 -8.08 2.27
C PHE A 284 10.16 -8.62 3.69
N LEU A 285 10.97 -9.65 3.89
CA LEU A 285 11.26 -10.17 5.21
C LEU A 285 11.99 -9.14 6.07
N SER A 286 12.93 -8.39 5.52
CA SER A 286 13.63 -7.33 6.25
C SER A 286 12.67 -6.22 6.72
N VAL A 287 11.73 -5.80 5.88
CA VAL A 287 10.68 -4.82 6.23
C VAL A 287 9.73 -5.40 7.27
N LEU A 288 9.30 -6.66 7.12
CA LEU A 288 8.45 -7.33 8.10
C LEU A 288 9.12 -7.39 9.49
N LEU A 289 10.39 -7.78 9.54
CA LEU A 289 11.15 -7.85 10.80
C LEU A 289 11.32 -6.46 11.44
N LEU A 290 11.56 -5.43 10.63
CA LEU A 290 11.64 -4.05 11.10
C LEU A 290 10.30 -3.61 11.71
N ILE A 291 9.18 -3.78 10.99
CA ILE A 291 7.84 -3.40 11.47
C ILE A 291 7.46 -4.21 12.71
N PHE A 292 7.75 -5.50 12.72
CA PHE A 292 7.52 -6.37 13.89
C PHE A 292 8.31 -5.89 15.10
N TYR A 293 9.60 -5.58 14.94
CA TYR A 293 10.45 -5.07 16.00
C TYR A 293 9.96 -3.73 16.55
N LEU A 294 9.63 -2.77 15.69
CA LEU A 294 9.08 -1.47 16.08
C LEU A 294 7.74 -1.62 16.82
N SER A 295 6.86 -2.50 16.30
CA SER A 295 5.57 -2.80 16.95
C SER A 295 5.78 -3.45 18.31
N HIS A 296 6.72 -4.38 18.45
CA HIS A 296 7.07 -5.00 19.73
C HIS A 296 7.57 -3.98 20.76
N LEU A 297 8.46 -3.07 20.35
CA LEU A 297 8.93 -1.98 21.21
C LEU A 297 7.78 -1.06 21.64
N ALA A 298 6.93 -0.65 20.69
CA ALA A 298 5.78 0.22 20.97
C ALA A 298 4.79 -0.44 21.97
N LEU A 299 4.47 -1.71 21.77
CA LEU A 299 3.51 -2.44 22.60
C LEU A 299 4.03 -2.75 24.01
N ASN A 300 5.32 -2.88 24.18
CA ASN A 300 5.95 -3.07 25.51
C ASN A 300 6.19 -1.77 26.27
N SER A 301 6.01 -0.62 25.61
CA SER A 301 6.15 0.70 26.20
C SER A 301 4.96 1.07 27.12
N PRO A 302 5.01 2.18 27.86
CA PRO A 302 3.87 2.71 28.61
C PRO A 302 2.64 2.97 27.72
N TRP A 303 2.86 3.35 26.47
CA TRP A 303 1.81 3.56 25.47
C TRP A 303 1.04 2.27 25.17
N GLY A 304 1.72 1.15 24.92
CA GLY A 304 1.07 -0.13 24.68
C GLY A 304 0.29 -0.68 25.88
N ARG A 305 0.78 -0.43 27.11
CA ARG A 305 0.03 -0.77 28.32
C ARG A 305 -1.25 0.05 28.46
N MET A 306 -1.19 1.33 28.12
CA MET A 306 -2.34 2.22 28.12
C MET A 306 -3.39 1.80 27.10
N LEU A 307 -2.99 1.42 25.89
CA LEU A 307 -3.91 0.93 24.85
C LEU A 307 -4.66 -0.31 25.32
N ARG A 308 -3.99 -1.28 25.91
CA ARG A 308 -4.63 -2.48 26.49
C ARG A 308 -5.63 -2.12 27.58
N ALA A 309 -5.29 -1.20 28.47
CA ALA A 309 -6.22 -0.73 29.50
C ALA A 309 -7.45 -0.05 28.92
N ILE A 310 -7.31 0.74 27.85
CA ILE A 310 -8.44 1.36 27.12
C ILE A 310 -9.31 0.29 26.46
N ARG A 311 -8.71 -0.68 25.76
CA ARG A 311 -9.42 -1.78 25.14
C ARG A 311 -10.23 -2.60 26.15
N ASP A 312 -9.65 -2.88 27.31
CA ASP A 312 -10.30 -3.71 28.34
C ASP A 312 -11.45 -2.97 29.03
N ASN A 313 -11.29 -1.66 29.31
CA ASN A 313 -12.36 -0.83 29.88
C ASN A 313 -12.14 0.67 29.60
N GLU A 314 -12.81 1.21 28.59
CA GLU A 314 -12.75 2.63 28.20
C GLU A 314 -13.22 3.56 29.32
N VAL A 315 -14.29 3.19 30.05
CA VAL A 315 -14.87 4.02 31.11
C VAL A 315 -13.88 4.17 32.27
N ALA A 316 -13.26 3.08 32.71
CA ALA A 316 -12.27 3.11 33.76
C ALA A 316 -11.01 3.92 33.33
N ALA A 317 -10.55 3.74 32.11
CA ALA A 317 -9.40 4.48 31.56
C ALA A 317 -9.69 5.99 31.48
N SER A 318 -10.92 6.37 31.08
CA SER A 318 -11.36 7.77 31.08
C SER A 318 -11.42 8.37 32.48
N ALA A 319 -11.93 7.62 33.47
CA ALA A 319 -11.97 8.06 34.84
C ALA A 319 -10.57 8.31 35.43
N MET A 320 -9.55 7.60 34.93
CA MET A 320 -8.12 7.84 35.26
C MET A 320 -7.50 8.99 34.45
N GLY A 321 -8.29 9.82 33.79
CA GLY A 321 -7.86 11.02 33.07
C GLY A 321 -7.18 10.76 31.72
N LYS A 322 -7.36 9.56 31.10
CA LYS A 322 -6.78 9.26 29.79
C LYS A 322 -7.66 9.79 28.67
N ASN A 323 -7.02 10.39 27.65
CA ASN A 323 -7.73 10.83 26.46
C ASN A 323 -7.87 9.64 25.47
N ILE A 324 -9.00 8.94 25.57
CA ILE A 324 -9.29 7.73 24.78
C ILE A 324 -9.26 8.04 23.28
N PHE A 325 -9.94 9.13 22.87
CA PHE A 325 -10.01 9.52 21.47
C PHE A 325 -8.62 9.75 20.84
N ALA A 326 -7.73 10.44 21.54
CA ALA A 326 -6.38 10.69 21.04
C ALA A 326 -5.58 9.38 20.88
N GLN A 327 -5.75 8.42 21.78
CA GLN A 327 -5.08 7.13 21.73
C GLN A 327 -5.62 6.25 20.62
N HIS A 328 -6.94 6.19 20.46
CA HIS A 328 -7.60 5.50 19.34
C HIS A 328 -7.17 6.10 18.00
N LEU A 329 -7.08 7.43 17.89
CA LEU A 329 -6.62 8.09 16.67
C LEU A 329 -5.15 7.74 16.34
N GLN A 330 -4.27 7.72 17.34
CA GLN A 330 -2.87 7.36 17.14
C GLN A 330 -2.71 5.93 16.61
N ILE A 331 -3.37 4.95 17.25
CA ILE A 331 -3.25 3.55 16.82
C ILE A 331 -3.91 3.31 15.46
N PHE A 332 -5.01 4.02 15.16
CA PHE A 332 -5.66 3.96 13.87
C PHE A 332 -4.74 4.48 12.75
N ILE A 333 -4.04 5.60 12.98
CA ILE A 333 -3.05 6.16 12.05
C ILE A 333 -1.89 5.19 11.83
N ILE A 334 -1.29 4.69 12.93
CA ILE A 334 -0.12 3.80 12.84
C ILE A 334 -0.47 2.50 12.10
N GLY A 335 -1.60 1.87 12.46
CA GLY A 335 -2.02 0.64 11.79
C GLY A 335 -2.33 0.85 10.30
N SER A 336 -3.00 1.96 9.95
CA SER A 336 -3.27 2.30 8.54
C SER A 336 -2.01 2.65 7.76
N ALA A 337 -1.02 3.29 8.39
CA ALA A 337 0.28 3.57 7.80
C ALA A 337 1.02 2.27 7.43
N ILE A 338 1.02 1.28 8.34
CA ILE A 338 1.61 -0.05 8.08
C ILE A 338 0.88 -0.76 6.93
N ILE A 339 -0.44 -0.67 6.88
CA ILE A 339 -1.24 -1.22 5.77
C ILE A 339 -0.88 -0.54 4.45
N GLY A 340 -0.66 0.79 4.46
CA GLY A 340 -0.20 1.54 3.29
C GLY A 340 1.15 1.08 2.77
N ILE A 341 2.12 0.80 3.66
CA ILE A 341 3.41 0.20 3.27
C ILE A 341 3.18 -1.12 2.53
N ALA A 342 2.38 -2.01 3.11
CA ALA A 342 2.09 -3.30 2.50
C ALA A 342 1.40 -3.17 1.13
N GLY A 343 0.54 -2.16 0.96
CA GLY A 343 -0.07 -1.83 -0.33
C GLY A 343 0.94 -1.40 -1.39
N ALA A 344 1.91 -0.56 -1.04
CA ALA A 344 3.00 -0.18 -1.93
C ALA A 344 3.90 -1.37 -2.27
N MET A 345 4.21 -2.24 -1.29
CA MET A 345 4.98 -3.46 -1.52
C MET A 345 4.25 -4.45 -2.45
N LEU A 346 2.92 -4.55 -2.34
CA LEU A 346 2.10 -5.38 -3.24
C LEU A 346 2.21 -4.90 -4.69
N THR A 347 2.08 -3.59 -4.91
CA THR A 347 2.25 -2.98 -6.23
C THR A 347 3.68 -3.16 -6.76
N THR A 348 4.69 -3.10 -5.88
CA THR A 348 6.09 -3.37 -6.23
C THR A 348 6.29 -4.82 -6.67
N LEU A 349 5.67 -5.78 -6.00
CA LEU A 349 5.75 -7.21 -6.35
C LEU A 349 5.08 -7.50 -7.69
N ASP A 350 3.88 -6.95 -7.90
CA ASP A 350 3.10 -7.16 -9.12
C ASP A 350 3.70 -6.41 -10.34
N GLY A 351 4.54 -5.38 -10.12
CA GLY A 351 5.09 -4.51 -11.14
C GLY A 351 4.03 -3.69 -11.89
N GLN A 352 2.81 -3.68 -11.36
CA GLN A 352 1.66 -2.99 -11.92
C GLN A 352 0.67 -2.58 -10.85
N PHE A 353 -0.06 -1.51 -11.10
CA PHE A 353 -1.15 -1.05 -10.25
C PHE A 353 -2.48 -1.22 -10.97
N THR A 354 -3.39 -1.97 -10.33
CA THR A 354 -4.72 -2.27 -10.87
C THR A 354 -5.78 -1.91 -9.84
N PRO A 355 -6.42 -0.73 -9.90
CA PRO A 355 -7.43 -0.31 -8.93
C PRO A 355 -8.59 -1.30 -8.78
N GLY A 356 -8.96 -2.00 -9.86
CA GLY A 356 -10.02 -3.01 -9.85
C GLY A 356 -9.73 -4.26 -9.01
N SER A 357 -8.49 -4.53 -8.64
CA SER A 357 -8.11 -5.69 -7.83
C SER A 357 -8.31 -5.49 -6.33
N TYR A 358 -8.48 -4.25 -5.87
CA TYR A 358 -8.71 -3.92 -4.46
C TYR A 358 -10.18 -4.12 -4.10
N ARG A 359 -10.55 -5.36 -3.76
CA ARG A 359 -11.91 -5.73 -3.34
C ARG A 359 -11.94 -6.06 -1.85
N PRO A 360 -13.01 -5.72 -1.11
CA PRO A 360 -13.11 -5.95 0.33
C PRO A 360 -12.84 -7.39 0.71
N LEU A 361 -13.51 -8.33 0.06
CA LEU A 361 -13.40 -9.76 0.34
C LEU A 361 -11.98 -10.28 0.18
N ARG A 362 -11.25 -9.85 -0.87
CA ARG A 362 -9.86 -10.29 -1.10
C ARG A 362 -8.98 -9.98 0.10
N PHE A 363 -9.05 -8.76 0.64
CA PHE A 363 -8.18 -8.34 1.74
C PHE A 363 -8.64 -8.84 3.10
N THR A 364 -9.94 -9.05 3.31
CA THR A 364 -10.47 -9.66 4.53
C THR A 364 -10.01 -11.11 4.69
N PHE A 365 -9.96 -11.88 3.60
CA PHE A 365 -9.48 -13.27 3.65
C PHE A 365 -7.96 -13.41 3.69
N ILE A 366 -7.21 -12.43 3.19
CA ILE A 366 -5.74 -12.44 3.24
C ILE A 366 -5.22 -12.17 4.66
N ILE A 367 -5.96 -11.42 5.46
CA ILE A 367 -5.61 -11.01 6.82
C ILE A 367 -6.22 -11.96 7.86
#